data_b86252bfd784738ecba6642b2809a875
#
_entry.id   b86252bfd784738ecba6642b2809a875
#
_cell.length_a   1.000
_cell.length_b   1.000
_cell.length_c   1.000
_cell.angle_alpha   90.00
_cell.angle_beta   90.00
_cell.angle_gamma   90.00
#
_symmetry.space_group_name_H-M   'P 1'
#
loop_
_entity.id
_entity.type
_entity.pdbx_description
1 polymer ?
#
loop_
_entity_poly.entity_id
_entity_poly.type
_entity_poly.pdbx_seq_one_letter_code
_entity_poly.pdbx_strand_id
1 'polypeptide(L)'
;MKLTSTITLLASLGITEALDPGCAPGGNFDLSKWELQLPIGNGSPQIVAPAQLVGCNGYQDPGHHYFFTESGDGALVMKAPGSPSKTGCVKFAESDHCRTELGEKATWSPNTGTNRLFADLVGTNVHNICIGQVFQAGGQYNKPFAELYYSSDGKIQFGTALAAAGGAGQDLQLLGTVPVNTRFTYEIRFEGGKLLARINNNGFTTLRTYFTTPKAFFKAGNYNQDLSTTDTADLHFFQLQITH
;
A
#
# COMPACT_ATOMS: atom_id res chain seq x y z
N MET A 1 43.77 -25.78 30.58
CA MET A 1 42.79 -24.71 30.81
C MET A 1 42.08 -24.41 29.50
N LYS A 2 40.78 -24.76 29.37
CA LYS A 2 39.97 -24.41 28.20
C LYS A 2 39.17 -23.15 28.57
N LEU A 3 39.42 -22.03 27.88
CA LEU A 3 38.60 -20.84 28.00
C LEU A 3 37.32 -21.08 27.16
N THR A 4 36.21 -21.12 27.82
CA THR A 4 34.88 -21.05 27.19
C THR A 4 34.48 -19.61 27.01
N SER A 5 34.43 -19.13 25.77
CA SER A 5 33.99 -17.79 25.43
C SER A 5 32.46 -17.79 25.32
N THR A 6 31.80 -17.10 26.23
CA THR A 6 30.33 -16.93 26.22
C THR A 6 30.01 -15.73 25.33
N ILE A 7 29.37 -15.97 24.19
CA ILE A 7 28.86 -14.91 23.33
C ILE A 7 27.48 -14.50 23.86
N THR A 8 27.39 -13.30 24.42
CA THR A 8 26.14 -12.69 24.84
C THR A 8 25.49 -12.07 23.62
N LEU A 9 24.40 -12.66 23.15
CA LEU A 9 23.57 -12.11 22.07
C LEU A 9 22.71 -10.99 22.68
N LEU A 10 23.05 -9.74 22.43
CA LEU A 10 22.18 -8.59 22.73
C LEU A 10 21.05 -8.56 21.69
N ALA A 11 19.86 -8.98 22.10
CA ALA A 11 18.66 -8.69 21.35
C ALA A 11 18.34 -7.20 21.47
N SER A 12 18.49 -6.43 20.38
CA SER A 12 18.00 -5.06 20.30
C SER A 12 16.47 -5.11 20.26
N LEU A 13 15.83 -4.81 21.39
CA LEU A 13 14.42 -4.44 21.42
C LEU A 13 14.28 -3.14 20.66
N GLY A 14 13.81 -3.20 19.42
CA GLY A 14 13.39 -2.02 18.69
C GLY A 14 12.23 -1.38 19.44
N ILE A 15 12.48 -0.23 20.05
CA ILE A 15 11.41 0.62 20.59
C ILE A 15 10.67 1.15 19.38
N THR A 16 9.48 0.63 19.10
CA THR A 16 8.55 1.31 18.18
C THR A 16 8.03 2.52 18.95
N GLU A 17 8.42 3.72 18.54
CA GLU A 17 7.81 4.94 19.08
C GLU A 17 6.30 4.86 18.85
N ALA A 18 5.53 5.25 19.87
CA ALA A 18 4.08 5.37 19.73
C ALA A 18 3.76 6.47 18.71
N LEU A 19 2.77 6.23 17.87
CA LEU A 19 2.31 7.25 16.93
C LEU A 19 1.73 8.44 17.70
N ASP A 20 1.97 9.65 17.22
CA ASP A 20 1.48 10.89 17.81
C ASP A 20 0.16 11.33 17.13
N PRO A 21 -0.98 11.26 17.83
CA PRO A 21 -2.26 11.70 17.28
C PRO A 21 -2.33 13.21 16.99
N GLY A 22 -1.44 14.00 17.58
CA GLY A 22 -1.34 15.44 17.37
C GLY A 22 -0.60 15.85 16.10
N CYS A 23 0.09 14.91 15.44
CA CYS A 23 0.82 15.13 14.20
C CYS A 23 0.01 14.80 12.96
N ALA A 24 0.22 15.52 11.85
CA ALA A 24 -0.17 15.05 10.53
C ALA A 24 0.55 13.72 10.21
N PRO A 25 0.05 12.92 9.25
CA PRO A 25 0.62 11.60 8.94
C PRO A 25 2.13 11.58 8.72
N GLY A 26 2.68 12.62 8.09
CA GLY A 26 4.13 12.73 7.85
C GLY A 26 4.99 12.97 9.08
N GLY A 27 4.39 13.21 10.25
CA GLY A 27 5.09 13.22 11.53
C GLY A 27 5.27 11.82 12.11
N ASN A 28 4.40 10.89 11.73
CA ASN A 28 4.39 9.51 12.19
C ASN A 28 5.03 8.53 11.19
N PHE A 29 5.03 8.88 9.90
CA PHE A 29 5.48 8.04 8.81
C PHE A 29 6.50 8.77 7.94
N ASP A 30 7.55 8.08 7.47
CA ASP A 30 8.44 8.64 6.44
C ASP A 30 7.73 8.68 5.08
N LEU A 31 7.08 9.81 4.82
CA LEU A 31 6.38 10.06 3.56
C LEU A 31 7.23 10.82 2.53
N SER A 32 8.52 11.05 2.79
CA SER A 32 9.43 11.79 1.91
C SER A 32 9.63 11.16 0.52
N LYS A 33 9.38 9.87 0.40
CA LYS A 33 9.53 9.10 -0.85
C LYS A 33 8.23 8.95 -1.63
N TRP A 34 7.10 9.48 -1.13
CA TRP A 34 5.78 9.24 -1.64
C TRP A 34 5.12 10.49 -2.21
N GLU A 35 4.31 10.34 -3.24
CA GLU A 35 3.26 11.29 -3.60
C GLU A 35 1.91 10.68 -3.24
N LEU A 36 0.97 11.53 -2.81
CA LEU A 36 -0.38 11.12 -2.46
C LEU A 36 -1.36 11.44 -3.58
N GLN A 37 -2.20 10.48 -3.93
CA GLN A 37 -3.30 10.59 -4.87
C GLN A 37 -4.62 10.59 -4.09
N LEU A 38 -5.45 11.63 -4.31
CA LEU A 38 -6.72 11.82 -3.59
C LEU A 38 -7.91 11.71 -4.55
N PRO A 39 -9.09 11.25 -4.05
CA PRO A 39 -10.28 11.07 -4.87
C PRO A 39 -11.06 12.38 -5.12
N ILE A 40 -10.39 13.51 -5.01
CA ILE A 40 -10.89 14.85 -5.25
C ILE A 40 -10.01 15.56 -6.28
N GLY A 41 -10.50 16.63 -6.88
CA GLY A 41 -9.77 17.41 -7.89
C GLY A 41 -10.69 17.99 -8.93
N ASN A 42 -10.12 18.53 -10.01
CA ASN A 42 -10.86 19.09 -11.13
C ASN A 42 -10.49 18.33 -12.41
N GLY A 43 -11.31 17.36 -12.79
CA GLY A 43 -11.11 16.51 -13.97
C GLY A 43 -10.04 15.43 -13.83
N SER A 44 -9.14 15.53 -12.85
CA SER A 44 -8.15 14.51 -12.48
C SER A 44 -7.94 14.51 -10.97
N PRO A 45 -7.50 13.37 -10.38
CA PRO A 45 -7.19 13.28 -8.96
C PRO A 45 -6.17 14.33 -8.52
N GLN A 46 -6.41 14.89 -7.33
CA GLN A 46 -5.43 15.77 -6.71
C GLN A 46 -4.17 14.98 -6.33
N ILE A 47 -3.02 15.54 -6.68
CA ILE A 47 -1.71 15.00 -6.30
C ILE A 47 -1.08 15.93 -5.25
N VAL A 48 -0.64 15.34 -4.12
CA VAL A 48 0.12 16.03 -3.09
C VAL A 48 1.58 15.57 -3.18
N ALA A 49 2.48 16.52 -3.38
CA ALA A 49 3.90 16.23 -3.58
C ALA A 49 4.59 15.78 -2.28
N PRO A 50 5.69 15.00 -2.35
CA PRO A 50 6.40 14.51 -1.17
C PRO A 50 6.78 15.60 -0.16
N ALA A 51 7.23 16.75 -0.63
CA ALA A 51 7.61 17.87 0.24
C ALA A 51 6.45 18.43 1.09
N GLN A 52 5.21 18.23 0.67
CA GLN A 52 4.02 18.64 1.40
C GLN A 52 3.56 17.59 2.40
N LEU A 53 4.01 16.35 2.28
CA LEU A 53 3.59 15.24 3.13
C LEU A 53 4.41 15.10 4.41
N VAL A 54 5.63 15.68 4.47
CA VAL A 54 6.59 15.40 5.54
C VAL A 54 6.37 16.25 6.80
N GLY A 55 6.66 15.64 7.95
CA GLY A 55 6.68 16.29 9.25
C GLY A 55 5.28 16.40 9.90
N CYS A 56 5.29 16.79 11.17
CA CYS A 56 4.10 16.89 12.01
C CYS A 56 3.08 17.94 11.50
N ASN A 57 3.55 18.96 10.76
CA ASN A 57 2.72 19.95 10.08
C ASN A 57 2.52 19.65 8.58
N GLY A 58 2.77 18.41 8.18
CA GLY A 58 2.56 17.96 6.81
C GLY A 58 1.09 17.96 6.40
N TYR A 59 0.85 17.58 5.15
CA TYR A 59 -0.49 17.54 4.62
C TYR A 59 -1.36 16.49 5.31
N GLN A 60 -2.57 16.90 5.67
CA GLN A 60 -3.74 16.07 5.87
C GLN A 60 -4.94 16.83 5.28
N ASP A 61 -5.98 16.15 4.79
CA ASP A 61 -7.11 16.86 4.20
C ASP A 61 -7.92 17.58 5.29
N PRO A 62 -8.34 18.84 5.03
CA PRO A 62 -8.91 19.72 6.07
C PRO A 62 -10.18 19.17 6.74
N GLY A 63 -10.93 18.32 6.04
CA GLY A 63 -12.15 17.72 6.57
C GLY A 63 -11.96 16.35 7.17
N HIS A 64 -10.73 15.81 7.20
CA HIS A 64 -10.44 14.43 7.62
C HIS A 64 -11.31 13.39 6.90
N HIS A 65 -11.52 13.61 5.59
CA HIS A 65 -12.38 12.74 4.79
C HIS A 65 -11.62 11.58 4.13
N TYR A 66 -10.33 11.80 3.76
CA TYR A 66 -9.60 10.86 2.92
C TYR A 66 -8.21 10.49 3.43
N PHE A 67 -7.43 11.49 3.91
CA PHE A 67 -6.04 11.30 4.33
C PHE A 67 -5.73 12.14 5.57
N PHE A 68 -5.61 11.50 6.73
CA PHE A 68 -5.41 12.19 8.01
C PHE A 68 -4.85 11.25 9.07
N THR A 69 -4.45 11.81 10.22
CA THR A 69 -4.07 11.04 11.41
C THR A 69 -5.29 10.79 12.30
N GLU A 70 -5.50 9.54 12.71
CA GLU A 70 -6.56 9.20 13.66
C GLU A 70 -6.26 9.80 15.03
N SER A 71 -7.24 10.48 15.60
CA SER A 71 -7.08 11.22 16.85
C SER A 71 -6.92 10.32 18.10
N GLY A 72 -7.34 9.06 18.00
CA GLY A 72 -7.30 8.12 19.13
C GLY A 72 -5.96 7.41 19.30
N ASP A 73 -5.28 7.07 18.21
CA ASP A 73 -4.11 6.19 18.23
C ASP A 73 -2.96 6.62 17.30
N GLY A 74 -3.13 7.72 16.56
CA GLY A 74 -2.12 8.24 15.66
C GLY A 74 -1.98 7.48 14.32
N ALA A 75 -2.84 6.51 14.05
CA ALA A 75 -2.80 5.76 12.79
C ALA A 75 -3.01 6.67 11.57
N LEU A 76 -2.35 6.36 10.47
CA LEU A 76 -2.64 7.01 9.19
C LEU A 76 -3.92 6.43 8.61
N VAL A 77 -4.95 7.25 8.50
CA VAL A 77 -6.24 6.89 7.87
C VAL A 77 -6.22 7.22 6.39
N MET A 78 -6.62 6.23 5.59
CA MET A 78 -6.82 6.37 4.14
C MET A 78 -8.21 5.87 3.77
N LYS A 79 -9.10 6.77 3.30
CA LYS A 79 -10.46 6.45 2.88
C LYS A 79 -10.64 6.70 1.39
N ALA A 80 -11.34 5.79 0.71
CA ALA A 80 -11.66 5.94 -0.70
C ALA A 80 -13.15 5.62 -0.95
N PRO A 81 -13.89 6.54 -1.59
CA PRO A 81 -15.29 6.30 -1.96
C PRO A 81 -15.42 5.14 -2.96
N GLY A 82 -16.58 4.51 -2.99
CA GLY A 82 -16.93 3.51 -3.98
C GLY A 82 -17.16 4.10 -5.37
N SER A 83 -18.21 3.67 -6.03
CA SER A 83 -18.51 4.02 -7.44
C SER A 83 -18.38 5.52 -7.76
N PRO A 84 -17.49 5.93 -8.70
CA PRO A 84 -17.34 7.33 -9.10
C PRO A 84 -18.64 7.94 -9.62
N SER A 85 -19.46 7.18 -10.36
CA SER A 85 -20.72 7.65 -10.91
C SER A 85 -21.79 7.95 -9.85
N LYS A 86 -21.65 7.35 -8.65
CA LYS A 86 -22.59 7.51 -7.53
C LYS A 86 -22.08 8.51 -6.49
N THR A 87 -20.78 8.58 -6.27
CA THR A 87 -20.16 9.40 -5.23
C THR A 87 -19.63 10.72 -5.76
N GLY A 88 -19.39 10.83 -7.08
CA GLY A 88 -18.76 11.97 -7.69
C GLY A 88 -17.26 12.08 -7.40
N CYS A 89 -16.63 11.04 -6.85
CA CYS A 89 -15.19 11.05 -6.63
C CYS A 89 -14.43 11.13 -7.96
N VAL A 90 -13.27 11.79 -7.93
CA VAL A 90 -12.44 12.00 -9.12
C VAL A 90 -11.49 10.81 -9.27
N LYS A 91 -11.44 10.26 -10.49
CA LYS A 91 -10.59 9.13 -10.89
C LYS A 91 -9.67 9.49 -12.03
N PHE A 92 -8.58 8.74 -12.24
CA PHE A 92 -7.79 8.87 -13.47
C PHE A 92 -8.57 8.40 -14.70
N ALA A 93 -8.26 8.96 -15.87
CA ALA A 93 -8.94 8.63 -17.10
C ALA A 93 -8.86 7.13 -17.46
N GLU A 94 -7.72 6.50 -17.13
CA GLU A 94 -7.44 5.08 -17.40
C GLU A 94 -7.90 4.14 -16.27
N SER A 95 -8.67 4.65 -15.29
CA SER A 95 -9.16 3.90 -14.13
C SER A 95 -10.66 4.11 -13.97
N ASP A 96 -11.38 3.08 -13.54
CA ASP A 96 -12.81 3.18 -13.22
C ASP A 96 -13.07 3.36 -11.71
N HIS A 97 -12.03 3.49 -10.91
CA HIS A 97 -12.08 3.42 -9.44
C HIS A 97 -11.45 4.64 -8.80
N CYS A 98 -11.97 5.02 -7.63
CA CYS A 98 -11.42 6.08 -6.80
C CYS A 98 -10.39 5.56 -5.82
N ARG A 99 -9.48 6.45 -5.40
CA ARG A 99 -8.39 6.07 -4.51
C ARG A 99 -7.93 7.19 -3.60
N THR A 100 -7.47 6.81 -2.43
CA THR A 100 -6.53 7.55 -1.59
C THR A 100 -5.30 6.67 -1.47
N GLU A 101 -4.26 6.98 -2.23
CA GLU A 101 -3.15 6.07 -2.45
C GLU A 101 -1.83 6.82 -2.52
N LEU A 102 -0.83 6.30 -1.81
CA LEU A 102 0.55 6.73 -1.91
C LEU A 102 1.23 6.00 -3.08
N GLY A 103 1.91 6.75 -3.95
CA GLY A 103 2.75 6.23 -5.02
C GLY A 103 4.20 6.60 -4.75
N GLU A 104 5.09 5.62 -4.80
CA GLU A 104 6.52 5.85 -4.66
C GLU A 104 7.06 6.69 -5.81
N LYS A 105 7.94 7.66 -5.53
CA LYS A 105 8.52 8.54 -6.56
C LYS A 105 9.75 7.94 -7.23
N ALA A 106 10.51 7.11 -6.52
CA ALA A 106 11.65 6.42 -7.08
C ALA A 106 11.22 5.18 -7.87
N THR A 107 11.99 4.83 -8.87
CA THR A 107 11.81 3.56 -9.59
C THR A 107 13.03 2.67 -9.39
N TRP A 108 12.79 1.39 -9.28
CA TRP A 108 13.82 0.38 -9.02
C TRP A 108 13.74 -0.78 -10.02
N SER A 109 14.81 -1.57 -10.09
CA SER A 109 14.86 -2.78 -10.91
C SER A 109 14.42 -3.99 -10.11
N PRO A 110 13.48 -4.80 -10.59
CA PRO A 110 13.09 -6.05 -9.95
C PRO A 110 14.23 -7.08 -9.85
N ASN A 111 15.27 -6.92 -10.65
CA ASN A 111 16.38 -7.86 -10.76
C ASN A 111 17.57 -7.52 -9.85
N THR A 112 17.55 -6.38 -9.18
CA THR A 112 18.66 -5.90 -8.34
C THR A 112 18.17 -5.54 -6.95
N GLY A 113 18.96 -5.94 -5.92
CA GLY A 113 18.63 -5.65 -4.53
C GLY A 113 17.38 -6.38 -4.02
N THR A 114 16.93 -5.98 -2.86
CA THR A 114 15.66 -6.39 -2.25
C THR A 114 14.76 -5.19 -2.18
N ASN A 115 13.79 -5.11 -3.10
CA ASN A 115 12.78 -4.07 -3.09
C ASN A 115 11.61 -4.55 -2.24
N ARG A 116 11.30 -3.81 -1.18
CA ARG A 116 10.36 -4.23 -0.14
C ARG A 116 9.35 -3.14 0.18
N LEU A 117 8.06 -3.50 0.17
CA LEU A 117 6.96 -2.75 0.76
C LEU A 117 6.43 -3.54 1.95
N PHE A 118 6.35 -2.90 3.11
CA PHE A 118 5.77 -3.45 4.32
C PHE A 118 4.69 -2.51 4.85
N ALA A 119 3.57 -3.09 5.30
CA ALA A 119 2.53 -2.37 6.02
C ALA A 119 1.99 -3.18 7.18
N ASP A 120 1.58 -2.48 8.23
CA ASP A 120 0.80 -2.95 9.38
C ASP A 120 -0.47 -2.11 9.43
N LEU A 121 -1.63 -2.75 9.29
CA LEU A 121 -2.89 -2.04 9.10
C LEU A 121 -4.10 -2.80 9.62
N VAL A 122 -5.23 -2.07 9.72
CA VAL A 122 -6.58 -2.63 9.87
C VAL A 122 -7.50 -2.02 8.81
N GLY A 123 -8.37 -2.83 8.22
CA GLY A 123 -9.49 -2.37 7.40
C GLY A 123 -10.77 -2.41 8.24
N THR A 124 -11.43 -1.26 8.40
CA THR A 124 -12.62 -1.14 9.24
C THR A 124 -13.91 -1.16 8.43
N ASN A 125 -13.86 -0.68 7.19
CA ASN A 125 -14.94 -0.80 6.21
C ASN A 125 -14.34 -1.25 4.88
N VAL A 126 -14.39 -2.55 4.63
CA VAL A 126 -13.76 -3.18 3.46
C VAL A 126 -14.84 -3.84 2.62
N HIS A 127 -14.91 -3.46 1.35
CA HIS A 127 -15.75 -4.13 0.35
C HIS A 127 -14.90 -4.98 -0.58
N ASN A 128 -14.17 -4.35 -1.46
CA ASN A 128 -13.11 -4.94 -2.29
C ASN A 128 -12.12 -3.82 -2.60
N ILE A 129 -10.94 -3.89 -2.07
CA ILE A 129 -9.94 -2.83 -2.15
C ILE A 129 -8.57 -3.37 -2.53
N CYS A 130 -7.80 -2.61 -3.30
CA CYS A 130 -6.39 -2.87 -3.50
C CYS A 130 -5.60 -2.07 -2.45
N ILE A 131 -4.81 -2.76 -1.63
CA ILE A 131 -4.09 -2.19 -0.49
C ILE A 131 -2.59 -2.02 -0.74
N GLY A 132 -2.06 -2.60 -1.81
CA GLY A 132 -0.66 -2.49 -2.20
C GLY A 132 -0.45 -2.93 -3.63
N GLN A 133 0.48 -2.27 -4.35
CA GLN A 133 0.76 -2.57 -5.74
C GLN A 133 2.26 -2.59 -6.03
N VAL A 134 2.64 -3.40 -7.02
CA VAL A 134 3.86 -3.23 -7.81
C VAL A 134 3.44 -2.68 -9.16
N PHE A 135 3.86 -1.47 -9.49
CA PHE A 135 3.46 -0.77 -10.71
C PHE A 135 4.63 -0.72 -11.69
N GLN A 136 4.37 -0.91 -12.99
CA GLN A 136 5.39 -0.83 -14.03
C GLN A 136 5.85 0.61 -14.25
N ALA A 137 7.14 0.81 -14.46
CA ALA A 137 7.72 2.12 -14.79
C ALA A 137 8.79 2.01 -15.88
N GLY A 138 8.94 3.08 -16.65
CA GLY A 138 10.00 3.18 -17.66
C GLY A 138 9.86 2.24 -18.86
N GLY A 139 8.73 1.58 -19.01
CA GLY A 139 8.37 0.75 -20.17
C GLY A 139 7.33 1.42 -21.07
N GLN A 140 6.85 0.66 -22.03
CA GLN A 140 5.78 1.09 -22.94
C GLN A 140 4.44 1.26 -22.22
N TYR A 141 4.22 0.55 -21.11
CA TYR A 141 2.95 0.50 -20.42
C TYR A 141 3.08 1.04 -19.00
N ASN A 142 2.13 1.90 -18.60
CA ASN A 142 1.96 2.43 -17.26
C ASN A 142 0.77 1.71 -16.60
N LYS A 143 0.97 0.46 -16.22
CA LYS A 143 -0.06 -0.44 -15.68
C LYS A 143 0.45 -1.19 -14.45
N PRO A 144 -0.44 -1.63 -13.54
CA PRO A 144 -0.02 -2.49 -12.44
C PRO A 144 0.58 -3.80 -12.98
N PHE A 145 1.72 -4.18 -12.41
CA PHE A 145 2.31 -5.50 -12.59
C PHE A 145 1.62 -6.51 -11.65
N ALA A 146 1.35 -6.08 -10.43
CA ALA A 146 0.69 -6.90 -9.43
C ALA A 146 -0.04 -6.05 -8.39
N GLU A 147 -1.16 -6.55 -7.87
CA GLU A 147 -2.08 -5.85 -6.97
C GLU A 147 -2.52 -6.76 -5.83
N LEU A 148 -2.41 -6.27 -4.59
CA LEU A 148 -2.83 -6.97 -3.38
C LEU A 148 -4.25 -6.52 -3.00
N TYR A 149 -5.20 -7.43 -3.12
CA TYR A 149 -6.61 -7.19 -2.84
C TYR A 149 -7.02 -7.69 -1.46
N TYR A 150 -7.90 -6.95 -0.81
CA TYR A 150 -8.54 -7.30 0.45
C TYR A 150 -10.05 -7.14 0.29
N SER A 151 -10.81 -8.19 0.57
CA SER A 151 -12.25 -8.25 0.35
C SER A 151 -13.06 -8.32 1.64
N SER A 152 -14.36 -8.05 1.57
CA SER A 152 -15.28 -8.01 2.72
C SER A 152 -15.40 -9.33 3.46
N ASP A 153 -15.14 -10.47 2.79
CA ASP A 153 -15.08 -11.79 3.40
C ASP A 153 -13.72 -12.11 4.06
N GLY A 154 -12.84 -11.11 4.12
CA GLY A 154 -11.53 -11.20 4.72
C GLY A 154 -10.44 -11.83 3.85
N LYS A 155 -10.75 -12.26 2.62
CA LYS A 155 -9.73 -12.83 1.73
C LYS A 155 -8.72 -11.80 1.32
N ILE A 156 -7.44 -12.19 1.33
CA ILE A 156 -6.32 -11.43 0.80
C ILE A 156 -5.74 -12.19 -0.37
N GLN A 157 -5.86 -11.60 -1.56
CA GLN A 157 -5.45 -12.21 -2.82
C GLN A 157 -4.45 -11.31 -3.54
N PHE A 158 -3.45 -11.92 -4.17
CA PHE A 158 -2.51 -11.19 -5.01
C PHE A 158 -2.81 -11.48 -6.48
N GLY A 159 -3.18 -10.45 -7.22
CA GLY A 159 -3.43 -10.51 -8.65
C GLY A 159 -2.18 -10.12 -9.42
N THR A 160 -1.61 -11.07 -10.20
CA THR A 160 -0.49 -10.79 -11.09
C THR A 160 -1.00 -10.65 -12.52
N ALA A 161 -0.67 -9.55 -13.18
CA ALA A 161 -1.12 -9.27 -14.55
C ALA A 161 -0.62 -10.33 -15.54
N LEU A 162 -1.50 -10.78 -16.43
CA LEU A 162 -1.18 -11.79 -17.46
C LEU A 162 -0.45 -11.18 -18.66
N ALA A 163 -0.52 -9.86 -18.84
CA ALA A 163 0.19 -9.13 -19.90
C ALA A 163 0.60 -7.73 -19.44
N ALA A 164 1.72 -7.24 -19.97
CA ALA A 164 2.25 -5.91 -19.62
C ALA A 164 1.31 -4.76 -20.01
N ALA A 165 0.56 -4.90 -21.11
CA ALA A 165 -0.39 -3.90 -21.61
C ALA A 165 -1.62 -3.70 -20.71
N GLY A 166 -1.90 -4.63 -19.81
CA GLY A 166 -3.17 -4.72 -19.10
C GLY A 166 -4.30 -5.29 -19.98
N GLY A 167 -5.50 -5.41 -19.41
CA GLY A 167 -6.69 -5.91 -20.15
C GLY A 167 -6.76 -7.42 -20.40
N ALA A 168 -5.67 -8.16 -20.22
CA ALA A 168 -5.64 -9.60 -20.33
C ALA A 168 -6.15 -10.33 -19.07
N GLY A 169 -6.45 -9.57 -18.00
CA GLY A 169 -6.82 -10.12 -16.70
C GLY A 169 -5.61 -10.36 -15.79
N GLN A 170 -5.88 -11.02 -14.67
CA GLN A 170 -4.90 -11.32 -13.64
C GLN A 170 -5.00 -12.78 -13.19
N ASP A 171 -3.88 -13.34 -12.79
CA ASP A 171 -3.84 -14.59 -12.02
C ASP A 171 -3.94 -14.25 -10.53
N LEU A 172 -5.08 -14.62 -9.93
CA LEU A 172 -5.37 -14.37 -8.53
C LEU A 172 -4.89 -15.53 -7.67
N GLN A 173 -3.99 -15.24 -6.73
CA GLN A 173 -3.43 -16.21 -5.79
C GLN A 173 -3.84 -15.84 -4.36
N LEU A 174 -4.54 -16.74 -3.66
CA LEU A 174 -4.92 -16.54 -2.26
C LEU A 174 -3.68 -16.61 -1.36
N LEU A 175 -3.43 -15.55 -0.59
CA LEU A 175 -2.35 -15.49 0.41
C LEU A 175 -2.81 -15.84 1.81
N GLY A 176 -4.07 -15.61 2.12
CA GLY A 176 -4.65 -15.86 3.43
C GLY A 176 -6.02 -15.21 3.62
N THR A 177 -6.53 -15.33 4.84
CA THR A 177 -7.78 -14.69 5.25
C THR A 177 -7.56 -14.00 6.58
N VAL A 178 -7.94 -12.72 6.64
CA VAL A 178 -7.95 -11.90 7.86
C VAL A 178 -9.33 -11.25 7.96
N PRO A 179 -10.10 -11.49 9.03
CA PRO A 179 -11.39 -10.84 9.19
C PRO A 179 -11.28 -9.32 9.16
N VAL A 180 -12.26 -8.64 8.58
CA VAL A 180 -12.39 -7.17 8.67
C VAL A 180 -12.40 -6.76 10.13
N ASN A 181 -11.87 -5.60 10.47
CA ASN A 181 -11.60 -5.10 11.83
C ASN A 181 -10.52 -5.88 12.60
N THR A 182 -9.70 -6.68 11.92
CA THR A 182 -8.55 -7.35 12.52
C THR A 182 -7.26 -6.76 11.95
N ARG A 183 -6.36 -6.32 12.85
CA ARG A 183 -5.05 -5.79 12.46
C ARG A 183 -4.15 -6.91 11.94
N PHE A 184 -3.44 -6.63 10.86
CA PHE A 184 -2.52 -7.57 10.22
C PHE A 184 -1.39 -6.84 9.52
N THR A 185 -0.36 -7.60 9.17
CA THR A 185 0.73 -7.09 8.33
C THR A 185 0.73 -7.74 6.96
N TYR A 186 1.15 -6.98 5.95
CA TYR A 186 1.57 -7.56 4.69
C TYR A 186 2.99 -7.12 4.32
N GLU A 187 3.66 -7.96 3.58
CA GLU A 187 4.96 -7.65 3.00
C GLU A 187 5.02 -8.13 1.56
N ILE A 188 5.39 -7.23 0.67
CA ILE A 188 5.66 -7.50 -0.74
C ILE A 188 7.14 -7.31 -0.96
N ARG A 189 7.79 -8.30 -1.59
CA ARG A 189 9.19 -8.20 -2.04
C ARG A 189 9.30 -8.48 -3.52
N PHE A 190 10.15 -7.71 -4.18
CA PHE A 190 10.59 -8.03 -5.52
C PHE A 190 12.11 -8.08 -5.51
N GLU A 191 12.66 -9.29 -5.54
CA GLU A 191 14.10 -9.53 -5.42
C GLU A 191 14.55 -10.66 -6.35
N GLY A 192 15.70 -10.46 -7.03
CA GLY A 192 16.24 -11.46 -7.95
C GLY A 192 15.25 -11.89 -9.03
N GLY A 193 14.39 -10.97 -9.51
CA GLY A 193 13.35 -11.25 -10.49
C GLY A 193 12.17 -12.06 -9.97
N LYS A 194 12.08 -12.30 -8.66
CA LYS A 194 10.97 -13.03 -8.03
C LYS A 194 10.08 -12.08 -7.24
N LEU A 195 8.79 -12.17 -7.46
CA LEU A 195 7.77 -11.50 -6.67
C LEU A 195 7.34 -12.42 -5.53
N LEU A 196 7.45 -11.92 -4.31
CA LEU A 196 7.17 -12.63 -3.07
C LEU A 196 6.18 -11.82 -2.25
N ALA A 197 5.25 -12.49 -1.58
CA ALA A 197 4.37 -11.83 -0.61
C ALA A 197 4.10 -12.71 0.60
N ARG A 198 3.79 -12.07 1.73
CA ARG A 198 3.31 -12.75 2.93
C ARG A 198 2.31 -11.90 3.68
N ILE A 199 1.47 -12.57 4.45
CA ILE A 199 0.53 -11.97 5.40
C ILE A 199 0.94 -12.41 6.80
N ASN A 200 1.03 -11.45 7.72
CA ASN A 200 1.50 -11.67 9.09
C ASN A 200 2.89 -12.37 9.10
N ASN A 201 3.10 -13.27 10.04
CA ASN A 201 4.35 -14.03 10.18
C ASN A 201 4.36 -15.32 9.36
N ASN A 202 3.45 -15.46 8.37
CA ASN A 202 3.47 -16.62 7.48
C ASN A 202 4.75 -16.64 6.62
N GLY A 203 5.11 -17.80 6.11
CA GLY A 203 6.18 -17.93 5.11
C GLY A 203 5.85 -17.13 3.84
N PHE A 204 6.89 -16.66 3.13
CA PHE A 204 6.70 -16.02 1.84
C PHE A 204 6.13 -16.99 0.80
N THR A 205 5.12 -16.54 0.08
CA THR A 205 4.62 -17.18 -1.13
C THR A 205 5.32 -16.56 -2.33
N THR A 206 5.92 -17.38 -3.18
CA THR A 206 6.40 -16.93 -4.50
C THR A 206 5.23 -16.85 -5.44
N LEU A 207 5.01 -15.67 -6.01
CA LEU A 207 3.90 -15.42 -6.92
C LEU A 207 4.28 -15.76 -8.36
N ARG A 208 3.32 -16.25 -9.12
CA ARG A 208 3.49 -16.49 -10.55
C ARG A 208 3.56 -15.16 -11.28
N THR A 209 4.55 -15.02 -12.16
CA THR A 209 4.72 -13.84 -13.00
C THR A 209 4.78 -14.27 -14.46
N TYR A 210 4.19 -13.49 -15.36
CA TYR A 210 3.96 -13.87 -16.75
C TYR A 210 4.79 -13.06 -17.74
N PHE A 211 5.42 -11.98 -17.29
CA PHE A 211 6.29 -11.14 -18.08
C PHE A 211 7.28 -10.40 -17.17
N THR A 212 8.32 -9.81 -17.77
CA THR A 212 9.32 -9.02 -17.03
C THR A 212 8.94 -7.54 -17.07
N THR A 213 8.98 -6.88 -15.91
CA THR A 213 8.89 -5.42 -15.88
C THR A 213 10.29 -4.81 -15.89
N PRO A 214 10.56 -3.80 -16.75
CA PRO A 214 11.90 -3.19 -16.87
C PRO A 214 12.28 -2.42 -15.60
N LYS A 215 11.33 -1.69 -15.03
CA LYS A 215 11.40 -0.98 -13.76
C LYS A 215 10.05 -1.01 -13.08
N ALA A 216 10.04 -0.79 -11.78
CA ALA A 216 8.83 -0.77 -10.98
C ALA A 216 8.90 0.30 -9.89
N PHE A 217 7.77 0.58 -9.26
CA PHE A 217 7.62 1.35 -8.04
C PHE A 217 6.45 0.79 -7.23
N PHE A 218 6.45 1.04 -5.93
CA PHE A 218 5.36 0.60 -5.06
C PHE A 218 4.24 1.63 -5.00
N LYS A 219 3.03 1.10 -4.76
CA LYS A 219 1.91 1.90 -4.29
C LYS A 219 1.30 1.23 -3.05
N ALA A 220 0.78 2.04 -2.13
CA ALA A 220 0.11 1.58 -0.92
C ALA A 220 -1.02 2.54 -0.55
N GLY A 221 -2.11 2.00 -0.02
CA GLY A 221 -3.24 2.82 0.40
C GLY A 221 -4.58 2.14 0.14
N ASN A 222 -5.57 2.95 -0.17
CA ASN A 222 -6.94 2.51 -0.41
C ASN A 222 -7.35 2.80 -1.86
N TYR A 223 -7.30 1.80 -2.71
CA TYR A 223 -7.79 1.85 -4.07
C TYR A 223 -9.07 1.02 -4.16
N ASN A 224 -10.23 1.68 -3.99
CA ASN A 224 -11.52 1.03 -3.88
C ASN A 224 -11.95 0.43 -5.22
N GLN A 225 -12.15 -0.88 -5.25
CA GLN A 225 -12.52 -1.65 -6.45
C GLN A 225 -14.04 -1.86 -6.58
N ASP A 226 -14.82 -1.45 -5.58
CA ASP A 226 -16.26 -1.69 -5.58
C ASP A 226 -17.02 -0.58 -6.31
N LEU A 227 -17.57 -0.89 -7.46
CA LEU A 227 -18.42 -0.01 -8.26
C LEU A 227 -19.91 -0.12 -7.91
N SER A 228 -20.29 -1.06 -7.05
CA SER A 228 -21.69 -1.36 -6.71
C SER A 228 -22.24 -0.47 -5.60
N THR A 229 -21.39 0.10 -4.76
CA THR A 229 -21.75 0.86 -3.56
C THR A 229 -21.34 2.33 -3.63
N THR A 230 -21.97 3.15 -2.78
CA THR A 230 -21.53 4.50 -2.42
C THR A 230 -20.62 4.51 -1.21
N ASP A 231 -20.45 3.37 -0.52
CA ASP A 231 -19.72 3.28 0.73
C ASP A 231 -18.24 3.63 0.56
N THR A 232 -17.71 4.30 1.55
CA THR A 232 -16.30 4.66 1.61
C THR A 232 -15.54 3.56 2.32
N ALA A 233 -14.60 2.94 1.63
CA ALA A 233 -13.68 1.99 2.25
C ALA A 233 -12.70 2.72 3.17
N ASP A 234 -12.28 2.08 4.26
CA ASP A 234 -11.51 2.69 5.33
C ASP A 234 -10.37 1.79 5.78
N LEU A 235 -9.13 2.33 5.71
CA LEU A 235 -7.89 1.68 6.16
C LEU A 235 -7.16 2.56 7.16
N HIS A 236 -6.67 1.95 8.24
CA HIS A 236 -5.81 2.57 9.25
C HIS A 236 -4.45 1.88 9.24
N PHE A 237 -3.39 2.61 8.93
CA PHE A 237 -2.01 2.12 8.93
C PHE A 237 -1.31 2.49 10.23
N PHE A 238 -0.61 1.52 10.81
CA PHE A 238 0.25 1.67 11.99
C PHE A 238 1.73 1.63 11.62
N GLN A 239 2.08 1.00 10.49
CA GLN A 239 3.40 1.08 9.86
C GLN A 239 3.24 1.07 8.34
N LEU A 240 4.10 1.81 7.67
CA LEU A 240 4.23 1.79 6.21
C LEU A 240 5.68 2.11 5.86
N GLN A 241 6.36 1.19 5.19
CA GLN A 241 7.79 1.29 4.90
C GLN A 241 8.12 0.75 3.52
N ILE A 242 9.01 1.45 2.82
CA ILE A 242 9.67 0.95 1.61
C ILE A 242 11.19 0.96 1.80
N THR A 243 11.84 -0.09 1.30
CA THR A 243 13.31 -0.21 1.27
C THR A 243 13.79 -0.82 -0.04
N HIS A 244 15.00 -0.46 -0.47
CA HIS A 244 15.67 -0.95 -1.67
C HIS A 244 17.12 -1.30 -1.37
#